data_ec6eb1778540739620d610f2a23d4c47
#
_entry.id   ec6eb1778540739620d610f2a23d4c47
#
_cell.length_a   1.000
_cell.length_b   1.000
_cell.length_c   1.000
_cell.angle_alpha   90.00
_cell.angle_beta   90.00
_cell.angle_gamma   90.00
#
_symmetry.space_group_name_H-M   'P 1'
#
loop_
_entity.id
_entity.type
_entity.pdbx_description
1 polymer ?
#
loop_
_entity_poly.entity_id
_entity_poly.type
_entity_poly.pdbx_seq_one_letter_code
_entity_poly.pdbx_strand_id
1 'polypeptide(L)'
;MKIVKILGGLGNQMFQYALYLSLQESFPKERVALDLSSFHGYHLHNGFELENIFSVTAQKASAADIMRIAYYYPNYLLWRIGKRLLPRRKGMCLESSTLRFDETVLTREGNRYFDGYWQDERYFIACREKVLKAFTFPAFKRTENLSLLEKLDKNSVALHVRRGDYIGNNLYQGICDLDYYRTAIEKMCSYVTPSLFCVFSNDIEWCREHLEQYINAPVVYVTWNTGTESYRDMQLMSCCAHNIIANSSFSWWGAWLNQNREKVVIAPKKWL
;
A
#
# COMPACT_ATOMS: atom_id res chain seq x y z
N MET A 1 2.99 -26.33 -0.80
CA MET A 1 3.23 -25.20 -1.73
C MET A 1 2.21 -24.10 -1.47
N LYS A 2 2.64 -22.85 -1.38
CA LYS A 2 1.78 -21.68 -1.22
C LYS A 2 1.95 -20.76 -2.44
N ILE A 3 0.87 -20.18 -2.94
CA ILE A 3 0.91 -19.21 -4.02
C ILE A 3 0.16 -17.96 -3.58
N VAL A 4 0.79 -16.80 -3.64
CA VAL A 4 0.17 -15.50 -3.37
C VAL A 4 -0.03 -14.78 -4.68
N LYS A 5 -1.27 -14.39 -4.96
CA LYS A 5 -1.59 -13.56 -6.10
C LYS A 5 -1.20 -12.11 -5.82
N ILE A 6 -0.54 -11.50 -6.78
CA ILE A 6 -0.22 -10.07 -6.76
C ILE A 6 -1.08 -9.35 -7.77
N LEU A 7 -1.76 -8.28 -7.33
CA LEU A 7 -2.59 -7.42 -8.18
C LEU A 7 -2.84 -6.07 -7.50
N GLY A 8 -3.09 -5.04 -8.30
CA GLY A 8 -3.40 -3.70 -7.81
C GLY A 8 -2.19 -2.76 -7.86
N GLY A 9 -2.33 -1.56 -7.29
CA GLY A 9 -1.26 -0.58 -7.19
C GLY A 9 -0.19 -0.97 -6.17
N LEU A 10 0.91 -0.20 -6.13
CA LEU A 10 2.10 -0.49 -5.33
C LEU A 10 1.79 -0.88 -3.87
N GLY A 11 0.96 -0.10 -3.16
CA GLY A 11 0.64 -0.40 -1.76
C GLY A 11 -0.05 -1.76 -1.57
N ASN A 12 -0.91 -2.17 -2.51
CA ASN A 12 -1.54 -3.49 -2.47
C ASN A 12 -0.51 -4.60 -2.75
N GLN A 13 0.36 -4.39 -3.74
CA GLN A 13 1.44 -5.33 -4.05
C GLN A 13 2.38 -5.54 -2.85
N MET A 14 2.66 -4.47 -2.09
CA MET A 14 3.49 -4.53 -0.87
C MET A 14 2.82 -5.38 0.21
N PHE A 15 1.52 -5.24 0.47
CA PHE A 15 0.81 -6.10 1.44
C PHE A 15 0.84 -7.57 1.03
N GLN A 16 0.57 -7.86 -0.23
CA GLN A 16 0.60 -9.22 -0.77
C GLN A 16 2.01 -9.82 -0.70
N TYR A 17 3.05 -9.02 -0.98
CA TYR A 17 4.44 -9.45 -0.86
C TYR A 17 4.86 -9.63 0.61
N ALA A 18 4.39 -8.80 1.51
CA ALA A 18 4.62 -8.99 2.95
C ALA A 18 4.00 -10.29 3.47
N LEU A 19 2.78 -10.64 3.02
CA LEU A 19 2.20 -11.98 3.26
C LEU A 19 3.07 -13.10 2.68
N TYR A 20 3.58 -12.93 1.44
CA TYR A 20 4.49 -13.91 0.83
C TYR A 20 5.73 -14.16 1.71
N LEU A 21 6.36 -13.10 2.23
CA LEU A 21 7.50 -13.20 3.14
C LEU A 21 7.13 -13.93 4.44
N SER A 22 5.98 -13.62 5.01
CA SER A 22 5.49 -14.25 6.24
C SER A 22 5.19 -15.73 6.03
N LEU A 23 4.61 -16.11 4.90
CA LEU A 23 4.37 -17.51 4.56
C LEU A 23 5.68 -18.29 4.36
N GLN A 24 6.74 -17.67 3.86
CA GLN A 24 8.07 -18.28 3.79
C GLN A 24 8.64 -18.58 5.19
N GLU A 25 8.43 -17.68 6.16
CA GLU A 25 8.84 -17.89 7.55
C GLU A 25 8.00 -19.00 8.21
N SER A 26 6.67 -18.96 8.03
CA SER A 26 5.74 -19.92 8.62
C SER A 26 5.91 -21.33 8.04
N PHE A 27 6.33 -21.45 6.78
CA PHE A 27 6.46 -22.72 6.06
C PHE A 27 7.83 -22.87 5.40
N PRO A 28 8.94 -22.95 6.17
CA PRO A 28 10.30 -22.91 5.62
C PRO A 28 10.65 -24.11 4.73
N LYS A 29 9.90 -25.21 4.84
CA LYS A 29 10.07 -26.42 4.02
C LYS A 29 9.18 -26.43 2.78
N GLU A 30 8.27 -25.46 2.64
CA GLU A 30 7.37 -25.40 1.50
C GLU A 30 7.83 -24.33 0.49
N ARG A 31 7.61 -24.61 -0.78
CA ARG A 31 7.78 -23.60 -1.82
C ARG A 31 6.66 -22.56 -1.71
N VAL A 32 7.04 -21.30 -1.58
CA VAL A 32 6.12 -20.14 -1.67
C VAL A 32 6.44 -19.38 -2.95
N ALA A 33 5.42 -19.04 -3.75
CA ALA A 33 5.59 -18.40 -5.05
C ALA A 33 4.54 -17.31 -5.28
N LEU A 34 4.80 -16.39 -6.21
CA LEU A 34 3.88 -15.33 -6.62
C LEU A 34 3.18 -15.68 -7.93
N ASP A 35 1.88 -15.39 -8.02
CA ASP A 35 1.15 -15.37 -9.27
C ASP A 35 1.01 -13.93 -9.77
N LEU A 36 1.66 -13.65 -10.92
CA LEU A 36 1.65 -12.35 -11.59
C LEU A 36 0.81 -12.36 -12.88
N SER A 37 0.13 -13.46 -13.18
CA SER A 37 -0.56 -13.67 -14.48
C SER A 37 -1.61 -12.59 -14.75
N SER A 38 -2.25 -12.06 -13.70
CA SER A 38 -3.27 -11.03 -13.83
C SER A 38 -2.76 -9.65 -14.25
N PHE A 39 -1.43 -9.42 -14.26
CA PHE A 39 -0.87 -8.16 -14.80
C PHE A 39 -0.92 -8.11 -16.33
N HIS A 40 -1.03 -9.24 -17.02
CA HIS A 40 -1.29 -9.22 -18.45
C HIS A 40 -2.67 -8.62 -18.75
N GLY A 41 -2.69 -7.50 -19.49
CA GLY A 41 -3.92 -6.75 -19.79
C GLY A 41 -4.47 -5.95 -18.60
N TYR A 42 -3.68 -5.74 -17.55
CA TYR A 42 -4.00 -4.86 -16.44
C TYR A 42 -3.44 -3.46 -16.71
N HIS A 43 -4.31 -2.54 -17.10
CA HIS A 43 -3.94 -1.18 -17.51
C HIS A 43 -4.15 -0.13 -16.40
N LEU A 44 -4.53 -0.57 -15.21
CA LEU A 44 -4.62 0.28 -14.03
C LEU A 44 -3.26 0.29 -13.32
N HIS A 45 -2.82 1.45 -12.87
CA HIS A 45 -1.50 1.64 -12.23
C HIS A 45 -0.31 1.32 -13.17
N ASN A 46 0.88 1.19 -12.62
CA ASN A 46 2.13 0.99 -13.39
C ASN A 46 2.50 -0.50 -13.61
N GLY A 47 1.54 -1.43 -13.47
CA GLY A 47 1.82 -2.86 -13.57
C GLY A 47 2.49 -3.42 -12.31
N PHE A 48 3.36 -4.43 -12.46
CA PHE A 48 4.11 -5.00 -11.33
C PHE A 48 5.35 -4.16 -11.03
N GLU A 49 5.36 -3.48 -9.88
CA GLU A 49 6.34 -2.45 -9.56
C GLU A 49 7.44 -2.92 -8.60
N LEU A 50 7.20 -3.98 -7.79
CA LEU A 50 8.08 -4.33 -6.67
C LEU A 50 9.53 -4.63 -7.09
N GLU A 51 9.73 -5.40 -8.17
CA GLU A 51 11.08 -5.75 -8.67
C GLU A 51 11.80 -4.53 -9.29
N ASN A 52 11.05 -3.54 -9.77
CA ASN A 52 11.61 -2.32 -10.36
C ASN A 52 12.00 -1.27 -9.30
N ILE A 53 11.28 -1.22 -8.19
CA ILE A 53 11.48 -0.21 -7.13
C ILE A 53 12.42 -0.75 -6.06
N PHE A 54 12.17 -1.98 -5.62
CA PHE A 54 12.91 -2.61 -4.52
C PHE A 54 13.80 -3.72 -5.06
N SER A 55 14.93 -3.95 -4.41
CA SER A 55 15.83 -5.06 -4.76
C SER A 55 15.28 -6.40 -4.26
N VAL A 56 14.01 -6.67 -4.58
CA VAL A 56 13.33 -7.92 -4.20
C VAL A 56 13.35 -8.92 -5.33
N THR A 57 13.53 -10.18 -4.97
CA THR A 57 13.42 -11.31 -5.89
C THR A 57 12.36 -12.26 -5.33
N ALA A 58 11.47 -12.74 -6.19
CA ALA A 58 10.45 -13.68 -5.79
C ALA A 58 10.34 -14.85 -6.76
N GLN A 59 10.09 -16.04 -6.24
CA GLN A 59 9.76 -17.18 -7.07
C GLN A 59 8.39 -16.95 -7.73
N LYS A 60 8.34 -17.06 -9.05
CA LYS A 60 7.09 -16.96 -9.80
C LYS A 60 6.47 -18.35 -9.98
N ALA A 61 5.17 -18.45 -9.79
CA ALA A 61 4.42 -19.67 -10.02
C ALA A 61 4.20 -19.89 -11.51
N SER A 62 4.37 -21.11 -11.98
CA SER A 62 3.99 -21.50 -13.35
C SER A 62 2.47 -21.67 -13.45
N ALA A 63 1.94 -21.65 -14.69
CA ALA A 63 0.53 -21.97 -14.94
C ALA A 63 0.15 -23.35 -14.38
N ALA A 64 1.05 -24.34 -14.51
CA ALA A 64 0.84 -25.69 -13.96
C ALA A 64 0.77 -25.69 -12.42
N ASP A 65 1.60 -24.89 -11.75
CA ASP A 65 1.55 -24.74 -10.30
C ASP A 65 0.19 -24.17 -9.85
N ILE A 66 -0.27 -23.13 -10.54
CA ILE A 66 -1.56 -22.48 -10.22
C ILE A 66 -2.72 -23.47 -10.47
N MET A 67 -2.74 -24.16 -11.62
CA MET A 67 -3.81 -25.09 -11.98
C MET A 67 -3.97 -26.27 -10.99
N ARG A 68 -2.93 -26.65 -10.29
CA ARG A 68 -3.00 -27.69 -9.25
C ARG A 68 -3.84 -27.26 -8.05
N ILE A 69 -3.93 -25.96 -7.75
CA ILE A 69 -4.51 -25.44 -6.50
C ILE A 69 -5.75 -24.58 -6.79
N ALA A 70 -5.68 -23.77 -7.83
CA ALA A 70 -6.67 -22.74 -8.21
C ALA A 70 -6.98 -22.81 -9.71
N TYR A 71 -7.62 -21.77 -10.22
CA TYR A 71 -7.83 -21.57 -11.64
C TYR A 71 -6.74 -20.64 -12.17
N TYR A 72 -6.08 -21.04 -13.25
CA TYR A 72 -5.14 -20.18 -13.95
C TYR A 72 -5.88 -19.26 -14.90
N TYR A 73 -5.61 -17.96 -14.80
CA TYR A 73 -6.15 -16.96 -15.70
C TYR A 73 -4.99 -16.23 -16.39
N PRO A 74 -4.83 -16.36 -17.71
CA PRO A 74 -3.68 -15.80 -18.44
C PRO A 74 -3.69 -14.27 -18.52
N ASN A 75 -4.80 -13.61 -18.13
CA ASN A 75 -4.92 -12.15 -18.12
C ASN A 75 -5.99 -11.66 -17.12
N TYR A 76 -6.01 -10.35 -16.91
CA TYR A 76 -6.92 -9.68 -15.99
C TYR A 76 -8.41 -9.84 -16.32
N LEU A 77 -8.76 -9.77 -17.62
CA LEU A 77 -10.16 -9.89 -18.03
C LEU A 77 -10.74 -11.26 -17.71
N LEU A 78 -9.99 -12.32 -18.05
CA LEU A 78 -10.41 -13.70 -17.77
C LEU A 78 -10.48 -13.97 -16.27
N TRP A 79 -9.56 -13.39 -15.49
CA TRP A 79 -9.67 -13.46 -14.03
C TRP A 79 -10.95 -12.80 -13.50
N ARG A 80 -11.31 -11.60 -13.97
CA ARG A 80 -12.55 -10.91 -13.55
C ARG A 80 -13.79 -11.73 -13.85
N ILE A 81 -13.84 -12.35 -15.02
CA ILE A 81 -14.96 -13.20 -15.44
C ILE A 81 -14.98 -14.49 -14.62
N GLY A 82 -13.86 -15.19 -14.56
CA GLY A 82 -13.75 -16.48 -13.87
C GLY A 82 -14.01 -16.40 -12.38
N LYS A 83 -13.56 -15.33 -11.70
CA LYS A 83 -13.83 -15.10 -10.28
C LYS A 83 -15.34 -15.00 -9.97
N ARG A 84 -16.16 -14.58 -10.94
CA ARG A 84 -17.62 -14.47 -10.78
C ARG A 84 -18.36 -15.75 -11.14
N LEU A 85 -17.85 -16.52 -12.09
CA LEU A 85 -18.55 -17.66 -12.69
C LEU A 85 -18.11 -19.00 -12.10
N LEU A 86 -16.84 -19.13 -11.66
CA LEU A 86 -16.30 -20.41 -11.24
C LEU A 86 -16.42 -20.58 -9.72
N PRO A 87 -16.82 -21.79 -9.25
CA PRO A 87 -16.91 -22.08 -7.83
C PRO A 87 -15.52 -22.08 -7.19
N ARG A 88 -15.45 -21.76 -5.89
CA ARG A 88 -14.20 -21.80 -5.14
C ARG A 88 -13.66 -23.22 -5.05
N ARG A 89 -12.40 -23.43 -5.44
CA ARG A 89 -11.70 -24.71 -5.21
C ARG A 89 -11.20 -24.82 -3.77
N LYS A 90 -11.09 -26.04 -3.24
CA LYS A 90 -10.69 -26.31 -1.84
C LYS A 90 -9.34 -25.68 -1.44
N GLY A 91 -8.41 -25.54 -2.39
CA GLY A 91 -7.09 -24.94 -2.16
C GLY A 91 -7.08 -23.40 -2.14
N MET A 92 -8.15 -22.74 -2.57
CA MET A 92 -8.22 -21.29 -2.65
C MET A 92 -8.57 -20.67 -1.30
N CYS A 93 -7.76 -19.72 -0.86
CA CYS A 93 -7.99 -18.86 0.29
C CYS A 93 -8.33 -17.45 -0.24
N LEU A 94 -9.61 -17.09 -0.19
CA LEU A 94 -10.07 -15.78 -0.62
C LEU A 94 -10.21 -14.88 0.61
N GLU A 95 -9.67 -13.66 0.51
CA GLU A 95 -9.88 -12.66 1.54
C GLU A 95 -11.37 -12.28 1.64
N SER A 96 -11.84 -12.01 2.85
CA SER A 96 -13.21 -11.55 3.06
C SER A 96 -13.43 -10.16 2.46
N SER A 97 -14.65 -9.85 2.02
CA SER A 97 -15.00 -8.52 1.50
C SER A 97 -14.84 -7.41 2.54
N THR A 98 -14.80 -7.77 3.82
CA THR A 98 -14.62 -6.82 4.94
C THR A 98 -13.16 -6.60 5.31
N LEU A 99 -12.21 -7.20 4.60
CA LEU A 99 -10.77 -7.14 4.86
C LEU A 99 -10.39 -7.50 6.32
N ARG A 100 -11.21 -8.33 6.99
CA ARG A 100 -10.92 -8.75 8.37
C ARG A 100 -9.76 -9.72 8.41
N PHE A 101 -8.88 -9.50 9.38
CA PHE A 101 -7.79 -10.44 9.67
C PHE A 101 -8.31 -11.85 9.95
N ASP A 102 -7.73 -12.83 9.28
CA ASP A 102 -7.98 -14.26 9.48
C ASP A 102 -6.65 -14.92 9.87
N GLU A 103 -6.46 -15.19 11.17
CA GLU A 103 -5.24 -15.81 11.71
C GLU A 103 -4.93 -17.16 11.06
N THR A 104 -5.95 -17.87 10.60
CA THR A 104 -5.78 -19.19 9.97
C THR A 104 -5.00 -19.11 8.65
N VAL A 105 -4.89 -17.93 8.04
CA VAL A 105 -4.12 -17.72 6.80
C VAL A 105 -2.65 -18.13 6.99
N LEU A 106 -2.07 -17.81 8.14
CA LEU A 106 -0.66 -18.08 8.45
C LEU A 106 -0.37 -19.51 8.90
N THR A 107 -1.41 -20.29 9.20
CA THR A 107 -1.29 -21.66 9.70
C THR A 107 -1.87 -22.72 8.75
N ARG A 108 -2.48 -22.32 7.62
CA ARG A 108 -3.12 -23.26 6.69
C ARG A 108 -2.12 -24.16 6.00
N GLU A 109 -2.13 -25.41 6.38
CA GLU A 109 -1.28 -26.45 5.78
C GLU A 109 -1.72 -26.85 4.37
N GLY A 110 -0.82 -27.59 3.69
CA GLY A 110 -1.03 -28.14 2.36
C GLY A 110 -0.97 -27.06 1.25
N ASN A 111 -1.37 -27.43 0.06
CA ASN A 111 -1.34 -26.54 -1.08
C ASN A 111 -2.42 -25.47 -0.98
N ARG A 112 -2.02 -24.18 -1.04
CA ARG A 112 -2.92 -23.03 -0.90
C ARG A 112 -2.62 -21.95 -1.92
N TYR A 113 -3.67 -21.30 -2.38
CA TYR A 113 -3.63 -20.14 -3.27
C TYR A 113 -4.37 -18.98 -2.61
N PHE A 114 -3.65 -17.88 -2.31
CA PHE A 114 -4.13 -16.71 -1.59
C PHE A 114 -4.50 -15.60 -2.59
N ASP A 115 -5.80 -15.28 -2.69
CA ASP A 115 -6.34 -14.21 -3.56
C ASP A 115 -7.03 -13.15 -2.69
N GLY A 116 -6.36 -12.04 -2.47
CA GLY A 116 -6.80 -10.91 -1.66
C GLY A 116 -5.74 -9.83 -1.62
N TYR A 117 -6.03 -8.74 -0.87
CA TYR A 117 -5.09 -7.64 -0.63
C TYR A 117 -4.29 -7.82 0.67
N TRP A 118 -4.88 -8.49 1.66
CA TRP A 118 -4.25 -8.83 2.95
C TRP A 118 -3.76 -7.59 3.71
N GLN A 119 -4.59 -6.53 3.71
CA GLN A 119 -4.26 -5.20 4.23
C GLN A 119 -4.35 -5.14 5.76
N ASP A 120 -3.57 -5.97 6.43
CA ASP A 120 -3.45 -5.98 7.89
C ASP A 120 -2.02 -6.37 8.29
N GLU A 121 -1.37 -5.57 9.14
CA GLU A 121 0.02 -5.83 9.55
C GLU A 121 0.17 -7.13 10.34
N ARG A 122 -0.89 -7.64 10.95
CA ARG A 122 -0.88 -8.92 11.68
C ARG A 122 -0.50 -10.10 10.79
N TYR A 123 -0.67 -9.99 9.47
CA TYR A 123 -0.21 -11.01 8.54
C TYR A 123 1.32 -11.10 8.42
N PHE A 124 2.07 -10.06 8.82
CA PHE A 124 3.51 -10.03 8.60
C PHE A 124 4.32 -9.37 9.74
N ILE A 125 3.67 -8.95 10.82
CA ILE A 125 4.38 -8.27 11.93
C ILE A 125 5.46 -9.15 12.54
N ALA A 126 5.28 -10.47 12.56
CA ALA A 126 6.28 -11.43 13.07
C ALA A 126 7.59 -11.42 12.25
N CYS A 127 7.54 -11.03 10.96
CA CYS A 127 8.72 -10.90 10.11
C CYS A 127 9.01 -9.43 9.72
N ARG A 128 8.67 -8.48 10.60
CA ARG A 128 8.77 -7.03 10.39
C ARG A 128 10.11 -6.59 9.80
N GLU A 129 11.23 -7.06 10.37
CA GLU A 129 12.58 -6.68 9.93
C GLU A 129 12.87 -7.15 8.50
N LYS A 130 12.37 -8.31 8.11
CA LYS A 130 12.49 -8.84 6.75
C LYS A 130 11.70 -7.99 5.76
N VAL A 131 10.49 -7.56 6.16
CA VAL A 131 9.64 -6.67 5.35
C VAL A 131 10.28 -5.29 5.20
N LEU A 132 10.82 -4.70 6.27
CA LEU A 132 11.56 -3.42 6.22
C LEU A 132 12.77 -3.50 5.28
N LYS A 133 13.54 -4.56 5.37
CA LYS A 133 14.69 -4.81 4.48
C LYS A 133 14.25 -4.96 3.03
N ALA A 134 13.16 -5.68 2.78
CA ALA A 134 12.63 -5.89 1.43
C ALA A 134 12.17 -4.56 0.79
N PHE A 135 11.58 -3.66 1.57
CA PHE A 135 11.04 -2.39 1.08
C PHE A 135 11.98 -1.20 1.32
N THR A 136 13.29 -1.44 1.24
CA THR A 136 14.28 -0.37 1.25
C THR A 136 14.27 0.36 -0.08
N PHE A 137 13.91 1.64 -0.06
CA PHE A 137 13.87 2.48 -1.26
C PHE A 137 15.27 2.79 -1.79
N PRO A 138 15.43 2.93 -3.11
CA PRO A 138 16.66 3.47 -3.68
C PRO A 138 16.82 4.96 -3.34
N ALA A 139 18.07 5.43 -3.28
CA ALA A 139 18.36 6.83 -2.99
C ALA A 139 17.62 7.81 -3.93
N PHE A 140 17.27 8.98 -3.41
CA PHE A 140 16.73 10.05 -4.25
C PHE A 140 17.78 10.53 -5.23
N LYS A 141 17.34 10.83 -6.46
CA LYS A 141 18.21 11.38 -7.51
C LYS A 141 17.72 12.75 -7.99
N ARG A 142 16.40 12.99 -7.89
CA ARG A 142 15.76 14.21 -8.35
C ARG A 142 16.02 15.35 -7.38
N THR A 143 16.41 16.52 -7.89
CA THR A 143 16.79 17.70 -7.09
C THR A 143 15.67 18.16 -6.17
N GLU A 144 14.42 18.18 -6.64
CA GLU A 144 13.27 18.58 -5.84
C GLU A 144 13.04 17.66 -4.62
N ASN A 145 13.24 16.35 -4.81
CA ASN A 145 13.16 15.40 -3.68
C ASN A 145 14.29 15.61 -2.67
N LEU A 146 15.53 15.86 -3.14
CA LEU A 146 16.67 16.15 -2.29
C LEU A 146 16.48 17.45 -1.53
N SER A 147 16.04 18.51 -2.21
CA SER A 147 15.76 19.81 -1.58
C SER A 147 14.60 19.76 -0.58
N LEU A 148 13.59 18.89 -0.80
CA LEU A 148 12.56 18.66 0.19
C LEU A 148 13.11 17.89 1.40
N LEU A 149 13.91 16.86 1.15
CA LEU A 149 14.51 16.05 2.23
C LEU A 149 15.36 16.90 3.20
N GLU A 150 16.10 17.90 2.68
CA GLU A 150 16.88 18.84 3.50
C GLU A 150 16.02 19.75 4.39
N LYS A 151 14.74 19.96 4.03
CA LYS A 151 13.79 20.77 4.81
C LYS A 151 13.02 19.96 5.87
N LEU A 152 13.08 18.62 5.79
CA LEU A 152 12.37 17.77 6.76
C LEU A 152 13.11 17.80 8.10
N ASP A 153 12.34 17.93 9.16
CA ASP A 153 12.81 17.88 10.53
C ASP A 153 11.90 17.02 11.42
N LYS A 154 12.14 17.00 12.72
CA LYS A 154 11.38 16.24 13.71
C LYS A 154 9.91 16.64 13.86
N ASN A 155 9.47 17.73 13.23
CA ASN A 155 8.11 18.26 13.27
C ASN A 155 7.46 18.30 11.88
N SER A 156 8.10 17.75 10.85
CA SER A 156 7.56 17.68 9.49
C SER A 156 6.40 16.68 9.42
N VAL A 157 5.31 17.04 8.72
CA VAL A 157 4.09 16.25 8.62
C VAL A 157 3.81 15.91 7.16
N ALA A 158 3.69 14.62 6.83
CA ALA A 158 3.15 14.17 5.56
C ALA A 158 1.61 14.16 5.64
N LEU A 159 0.96 14.83 4.71
CA LEU A 159 -0.50 14.83 4.54
C LEU A 159 -0.83 14.20 3.19
N HIS A 160 -1.43 13.00 3.20
CA HIS A 160 -1.86 12.33 1.98
C HIS A 160 -3.36 12.49 1.75
N VAL A 161 -3.72 12.99 0.58
CA VAL A 161 -5.10 13.17 0.13
C VAL A 161 -5.37 12.30 -1.09
N ARG A 162 -6.33 11.38 -0.98
CA ARG A 162 -6.75 10.52 -2.09
C ARG A 162 -8.17 10.86 -2.51
N ARG A 163 -8.34 11.39 -3.74
CA ARG A 163 -9.64 11.83 -4.25
C ARG A 163 -9.96 11.20 -5.61
N GLY A 164 -9.24 11.50 -6.63
CA GLY A 164 -9.44 11.15 -8.04
C GLY A 164 -10.35 9.96 -8.32
N ASP A 165 -9.81 8.77 -8.22
CA ASP A 165 -10.52 7.49 -8.43
C ASP A 165 -11.48 7.08 -7.28
N TYR A 166 -11.50 7.84 -6.16
CA TYR A 166 -12.40 7.62 -5.03
C TYR A 166 -13.70 8.42 -5.15
N ILE A 167 -13.71 9.51 -5.92
CA ILE A 167 -14.91 10.30 -6.19
C ILE A 167 -15.88 9.46 -7.03
N GLY A 168 -17.13 9.32 -6.54
CA GLY A 168 -18.14 8.49 -7.20
C GLY A 168 -17.99 6.98 -6.99
N ASN A 169 -17.01 6.53 -6.21
CA ASN A 169 -16.88 5.13 -5.83
C ASN A 169 -17.55 4.91 -4.47
N ASN A 170 -18.68 4.21 -4.45
CA ASN A 170 -19.49 3.97 -3.24
C ASN A 170 -18.74 3.28 -2.09
N LEU A 171 -17.60 2.61 -2.35
CA LEU A 171 -16.80 1.93 -1.32
C LEU A 171 -15.88 2.90 -0.57
N TYR A 172 -15.48 4.01 -1.18
CA TYR A 172 -14.46 4.91 -0.65
C TYR A 172 -14.95 6.33 -0.42
N GLN A 173 -16.04 6.72 -1.09
CA GLN A 173 -16.59 8.06 -1.04
C GLN A 173 -17.05 8.42 0.39
N GLY A 174 -16.69 9.63 0.87
CA GLY A 174 -17.12 10.14 2.16
C GLY A 174 -16.34 9.62 3.37
N ILE A 175 -15.32 8.75 3.18
CA ILE A 175 -14.47 8.29 4.29
C ILE A 175 -13.43 9.35 4.66
N CYS A 176 -12.73 9.89 3.67
CA CYS A 176 -11.76 10.97 3.83
C CYS A 176 -12.29 12.24 3.12
N ASP A 177 -13.33 12.83 3.66
CA ASP A 177 -13.91 14.08 3.23
C ASP A 177 -13.15 15.30 3.81
N LEU A 178 -13.64 16.50 3.55
CA LEU A 178 -13.04 17.74 4.05
C LEU A 178 -13.02 17.77 5.59
N ASP A 179 -14.10 17.31 6.23
CA ASP A 179 -14.19 17.29 7.70
C ASP A 179 -13.18 16.33 8.34
N TYR A 180 -12.91 15.18 7.68
CA TYR A 180 -11.82 14.30 8.09
C TYR A 180 -10.48 15.02 8.07
N TYR A 181 -10.11 15.67 6.95
CA TYR A 181 -8.81 16.32 6.83
C TYR A 181 -8.67 17.52 7.77
N ARG A 182 -9.72 18.34 7.92
CA ARG A 182 -9.75 19.43 8.89
C ARG A 182 -9.48 18.91 10.30
N THR A 183 -10.27 17.93 10.76
CA THR A 183 -10.12 17.34 12.09
C THR A 183 -8.77 16.67 12.29
N ALA A 184 -8.23 16.02 11.24
CA ALA A 184 -6.93 15.37 11.29
C ALA A 184 -5.78 16.39 11.41
N ILE A 185 -5.86 17.52 10.71
CA ILE A 185 -4.88 18.62 10.82
C ILE A 185 -4.95 19.25 12.22
N GLU A 186 -6.14 19.60 12.70
CA GLU A 186 -6.34 20.16 14.05
C GLU A 186 -5.78 19.20 15.13
N LYS A 187 -6.07 17.92 14.99
CA LYS A 187 -5.59 16.90 15.92
C LYS A 187 -4.07 16.73 15.84
N MET A 188 -3.47 16.74 14.65
CA MET A 188 -2.01 16.71 14.50
C MET A 188 -1.37 17.89 15.21
N CYS A 189 -1.90 19.10 15.01
CA CYS A 189 -1.41 20.34 15.64
C CYS A 189 -1.60 20.33 17.19
N SER A 190 -2.48 19.50 17.73
CA SER A 190 -2.61 19.32 19.19
C SER A 190 -1.54 18.41 19.80
N TYR A 191 -0.92 17.55 19.01
CA TYR A 191 0.16 16.65 19.46
C TYR A 191 1.56 17.23 19.20
N VAL A 192 1.71 17.94 18.09
CA VAL A 192 3.01 18.49 17.66
C VAL A 192 2.83 19.93 17.16
N THR A 193 3.90 20.70 17.10
CA THR A 193 3.91 22.00 16.40
C THR A 193 4.56 21.79 15.04
N PRO A 194 3.77 21.63 13.95
CA PRO A 194 4.33 21.32 12.64
C PRO A 194 5.22 22.45 12.14
N SER A 195 6.43 22.09 11.69
CA SER A 195 7.36 23.01 11.02
C SER A 195 7.09 23.11 9.52
N LEU A 196 6.54 22.02 8.93
CA LEU A 196 6.27 21.89 7.52
C LEU A 196 5.20 20.84 7.28
N PHE A 197 4.23 21.16 6.41
CA PHE A 197 3.34 20.16 5.81
C PHE A 197 3.81 19.81 4.41
N CYS A 198 4.04 18.53 4.15
CA CYS A 198 4.27 17.97 2.81
C CYS A 198 2.96 17.33 2.33
N VAL A 199 2.32 17.92 1.34
CA VAL A 199 1.02 17.48 0.83
C VAL A 199 1.22 16.63 -0.43
N PHE A 200 0.69 15.41 -0.39
CA PHE A 200 0.73 14.43 -1.46
C PHE A 200 -0.70 14.13 -1.92
N SER A 201 -1.01 14.31 -3.18
CA SER A 201 -2.36 14.08 -3.69
C SER A 201 -2.38 13.82 -5.19
N ASN A 202 -3.40 13.11 -5.64
CA ASN A 202 -3.78 13.06 -7.05
C ASN A 202 -4.77 14.17 -7.45
N ASP A 203 -5.05 15.13 -6.52
CA ASP A 203 -5.91 16.30 -6.71
C ASP A 203 -5.33 17.46 -5.88
N ILE A 204 -4.21 18.00 -6.33
CA ILE A 204 -3.46 19.06 -5.60
C ILE A 204 -4.22 20.39 -5.57
N GLU A 205 -4.93 20.72 -6.65
CA GLU A 205 -5.68 21.98 -6.69
C GLU A 205 -6.78 21.99 -5.63
N TRP A 206 -7.49 20.87 -5.47
CA TRP A 206 -8.45 20.74 -4.38
C TRP A 206 -7.79 20.91 -3.00
N CYS A 207 -6.58 20.37 -2.81
CA CYS A 207 -5.87 20.54 -1.55
C CYS A 207 -5.53 22.00 -1.26
N ARG A 208 -5.09 22.77 -2.26
CA ARG A 208 -4.81 24.20 -2.14
C ARG A 208 -6.07 24.98 -1.77
N GLU A 209 -7.14 24.75 -2.53
CA GLU A 209 -8.39 25.48 -2.36
C GLU A 209 -9.08 25.22 -1.01
N HIS A 210 -9.01 23.97 -0.50
CA HIS A 210 -9.84 23.56 0.63
C HIS A 210 -9.07 23.35 1.92
N LEU A 211 -7.76 22.98 1.87
CA LEU A 211 -7.02 22.61 3.08
C LEU A 211 -6.08 23.69 3.60
N GLU A 212 -5.61 24.59 2.74
CA GLU A 212 -4.60 25.60 3.11
C GLU A 212 -5.07 26.49 4.26
N GLN A 213 -6.36 26.83 4.31
CA GLN A 213 -6.96 27.62 5.39
C GLN A 213 -6.89 26.99 6.78
N TYR A 214 -6.68 25.68 6.88
CA TYR A 214 -6.57 24.94 8.16
C TYR A 214 -5.12 24.70 8.58
N ILE A 215 -4.13 25.06 7.74
CA ILE A 215 -2.72 24.79 7.97
C ILE A 215 -2.02 26.09 8.37
N ASN A 216 -1.59 26.20 9.62
CA ASN A 216 -0.86 27.35 10.14
C ASN A 216 0.66 27.13 10.14
N ALA A 217 1.20 26.50 9.10
CA ALA A 217 2.62 26.22 8.93
C ALA A 217 2.97 26.27 7.42
N PRO A 218 4.25 26.40 7.04
CA PRO A 218 4.67 26.26 5.65
C PRO A 218 4.17 24.97 5.00
N VAL A 219 3.78 25.06 3.72
CA VAL A 219 3.26 23.93 2.94
C VAL A 219 4.10 23.71 1.69
N VAL A 220 4.45 22.46 1.42
CA VAL A 220 5.00 22.02 0.14
C VAL A 220 4.06 21.03 -0.50
N TYR A 221 3.54 21.37 -1.66
CA TYR A 221 2.71 20.47 -2.48
C TYR A 221 3.62 19.67 -3.42
N VAL A 222 3.70 18.37 -3.21
CA VAL A 222 4.56 17.47 -3.99
C VAL A 222 3.83 17.08 -5.29
N THR A 223 4.30 17.63 -6.43
CA THR A 223 3.65 17.44 -7.74
C THR A 223 4.56 16.84 -8.79
N TRP A 224 5.83 16.64 -8.49
CA TRP A 224 6.87 16.30 -9.46
C TRP A 224 7.15 14.81 -9.61
N ASN A 225 6.70 13.96 -8.69
CA ASN A 225 6.88 12.51 -8.77
C ASN A 225 5.68 11.87 -9.49
N THR A 226 5.82 11.62 -10.79
CA THR A 226 4.73 11.10 -11.63
C THR A 226 5.10 9.80 -12.33
N GLY A 227 4.11 9.06 -12.83
CA GLY A 227 4.32 7.82 -13.57
C GLY A 227 5.08 6.79 -12.75
N THR A 228 6.15 6.24 -13.31
CA THR A 228 7.01 5.23 -12.66
C THR A 228 7.78 5.74 -11.45
N GLU A 229 7.90 7.07 -11.27
CA GLU A 229 8.54 7.68 -10.10
C GLU A 229 7.54 8.04 -9.00
N SER A 230 6.24 7.76 -9.15
CA SER A 230 5.21 8.08 -8.14
C SER A 230 5.45 7.43 -6.78
N TYR A 231 6.17 6.32 -6.72
CA TYR A 231 6.58 5.67 -5.46
C TYR A 231 7.46 6.57 -4.57
N ARG A 232 8.11 7.59 -5.16
CA ARG A 232 8.91 8.58 -4.41
C ARG A 232 8.06 9.38 -3.43
N ASP A 233 6.77 9.54 -3.69
CA ASP A 233 5.87 10.18 -2.74
C ASP A 233 5.73 9.33 -1.47
N MET A 234 5.57 8.02 -1.60
CA MET A 234 5.57 7.10 -0.45
C MET A 234 6.90 7.14 0.30
N GLN A 235 8.02 7.20 -0.42
CA GLN A 235 9.35 7.34 0.17
C GLN A 235 9.47 8.67 0.95
N LEU A 236 9.04 9.80 0.40
CA LEU A 236 9.03 11.10 1.08
C LEU A 236 8.11 11.09 2.30
N MET A 237 6.91 10.48 2.20
CA MET A 237 6.01 10.30 3.34
C MET A 237 6.68 9.55 4.49
N SER A 238 7.51 8.55 4.17
CA SER A 238 8.26 7.78 5.19
C SER A 238 9.43 8.55 5.81
N CYS A 239 9.90 9.62 5.15
CA CYS A 239 10.95 10.49 5.65
C CYS A 239 10.43 11.63 6.53
N CYS A 240 9.13 11.99 6.45
CA CYS A 240 8.51 12.95 7.36
C CYS A 240 8.45 12.41 8.78
N ALA A 241 8.41 13.30 9.78
CA ALA A 241 8.34 12.87 11.18
C ALA A 241 6.98 12.28 11.56
N HIS A 242 5.89 12.83 11.02
CA HIS A 242 4.52 12.45 11.34
C HIS A 242 3.69 12.26 10.05
N ASN A 243 2.54 11.58 10.15
CA ASN A 243 1.75 11.23 8.98
C ASN A 243 0.24 11.42 9.23
N ILE A 244 -0.44 12.10 8.33
CA ILE A 244 -1.90 12.06 8.18
C ILE A 244 -2.19 11.27 6.91
N ILE A 245 -2.86 10.12 7.03
CA ILE A 245 -3.08 9.20 5.92
C ILE A 245 -4.53 9.16 5.46
N ALA A 246 -4.76 8.91 4.18
CA ALA A 246 -6.06 8.55 3.66
C ALA A 246 -6.36 7.04 3.88
N ASN A 247 -7.57 6.59 3.55
CA ASN A 247 -7.93 5.17 3.43
C ASN A 247 -7.28 4.52 2.20
N SER A 248 -5.96 4.61 2.12
CA SER A 248 -5.14 4.18 0.98
C SER A 248 -3.95 3.35 1.43
N SER A 249 -3.81 2.15 0.87
CA SER A 249 -2.65 1.28 1.10
C SER A 249 -1.32 1.99 0.79
N PHE A 250 -1.31 2.96 -0.11
CA PHE A 250 -0.13 3.75 -0.46
C PHE A 250 0.36 4.60 0.73
N SER A 251 -0.50 5.43 1.33
CA SER A 251 -0.11 6.24 2.48
C SER A 251 0.02 5.43 3.76
N TRP A 252 -0.69 4.30 3.87
CA TRP A 252 -0.49 3.37 4.97
C TRP A 252 0.96 2.89 5.02
N TRP A 253 1.52 2.47 3.87
CA TRP A 253 2.92 2.08 3.79
C TRP A 253 3.88 3.23 4.02
N GLY A 254 3.58 4.45 3.56
CA GLY A 254 4.38 5.64 3.88
C GLY A 254 4.50 5.84 5.40
N ALA A 255 3.40 5.71 6.14
CA ALA A 255 3.40 5.82 7.60
C ALA A 255 4.05 4.61 8.29
N TRP A 256 3.85 3.38 7.77
CA TRP A 256 4.42 2.17 8.36
C TRP A 256 5.94 2.11 8.21
N LEU A 257 6.46 2.54 7.06
CA LEU A 257 7.90 2.59 6.77
C LEU A 257 8.62 3.76 7.46
N ASN A 258 7.88 4.75 7.98
CA ASN A 258 8.45 5.81 8.80
C ASN A 258 9.07 5.23 10.07
N GLN A 259 10.38 5.41 10.25
CA GLN A 259 11.13 4.85 11.38
C GLN A 259 11.22 5.78 12.61
N ASN A 260 10.60 6.96 12.58
CA ASN A 260 10.53 7.81 13.76
C ASN A 260 9.74 7.09 14.86
N ARG A 261 10.37 6.84 16.01
CA ARG A 261 9.74 6.16 17.16
C ARG A 261 8.66 7.02 17.84
N GLU A 262 8.76 8.33 17.71
CA GLU A 262 7.82 9.31 18.27
C GLU A 262 6.79 9.78 17.25
N LYS A 263 6.69 9.09 16.11
CA LYS A 263 5.73 9.48 15.08
C LYS A 263 4.30 9.46 15.57
N VAL A 264 3.56 10.50 15.24
CA VAL A 264 2.10 10.55 15.33
C VAL A 264 1.54 10.16 13.97
N VAL A 265 0.63 9.18 13.95
CA VAL A 265 -0.08 8.78 12.73
C VAL A 265 -1.58 8.99 12.94
N ILE A 266 -2.19 9.80 12.08
CA ILE A 266 -3.64 10.00 12.08
C ILE A 266 -4.22 9.30 10.85
N ALA A 267 -5.19 8.43 11.09
CA ALA A 267 -5.85 7.61 10.09
C ALA A 267 -7.37 7.71 10.20
N PRO A 268 -8.12 7.48 9.11
CA PRO A 268 -9.57 7.42 9.18
C PRO A 268 -10.03 6.21 10.00
N LYS A 269 -11.16 6.34 10.71
CA LYS A 269 -11.75 5.25 11.50
C LYS A 269 -12.29 4.10 10.65
N LYS A 270 -12.69 4.40 9.42
CA LYS A 270 -13.18 3.42 8.44
C LYS A 270 -12.16 3.28 7.33
N TRP A 271 -12.02 2.07 6.81
CA TRP A 271 -11.12 1.79 5.69
C TRP A 271 -11.89 1.58 4.38
N LEU A 272 -13.05 0.92 4.47
CA LEU A 272 -14.04 0.67 3.42
C LEU A 272 -15.43 1.02 3.92
#